data_db2c7ef47a51bada044f019e00a9633e
#
_entry.id   db2c7ef47a51bada044f019e00a9633e
#
_cell.length_a   1.000
_cell.length_b   1.000
_cell.length_c   1.000
_cell.angle_alpha   90.00
_cell.angle_beta   90.00
_cell.angle_gamma   90.00
#
_symmetry.space_group_name_H-M   'P 1'
#
loop_
_entity.id
_entity.type
_entity.pdbx_description
1 polymer ?
#
loop_
_entity_poly.entity_id
_entity_poly.type
_entity_poly.pdbx_seq_one_letter_code
_entity_poly.pdbx_strand_id
1 'polypeptide(L)'
;MNSKKKLFLVLFLFIAPQYGFSQIQLNGSVDFEISAGGEDSRFITNQISSKYKQANLAVTQLNVFAFAPITDQLFFESRIQLDTWGNGDLNPPRISLASLIWDNPENDYVIRFGRFISPFGFYPKRQLSTDRVFVNHPLGYSYFTNISDIRGFWPQAGNNTNAEYQVGDVGLPSLYFAGYVTGIGTSWDLISNKVSLDVAITNGTPITIKDRASLSNLAVTSRLQYNQSIFWSQGVSASFGNFLQADAINETVRENNNFQKYTQLLLGTDTKIEFTYFQIIAEVIYSRWKTPAFIGNSFHVDQNKLVEYDLSNFSGNIDFKYELPSLTGSFIALRAEHLLFLEADDPGTTNTLQWDQDVSRITGVFGYKLDRNILAKLSFSEQGEFDGSEYALRFQISAFF
;
A
#
# COMPACT_ATOMS: atom_id res chain seq x y z
N MET A 1 19.59 26.87 -2.86
CA MET A 1 19.74 26.92 -1.38
C MET A 1 20.88 25.99 -1.01
N ASN A 2 21.99 26.54 -0.47
CA ASN A 2 23.29 25.89 -0.35
C ASN A 2 23.22 24.55 0.44
N SER A 3 23.86 23.52 -0.10
CA SER A 3 23.96 22.16 0.48
C SER A 3 24.56 22.15 1.90
N LYS A 4 25.37 23.14 2.25
CA LYS A 4 25.96 23.32 3.60
C LYS A 4 24.91 23.64 4.68
N LYS A 5 23.77 24.26 4.34
CA LYS A 5 22.68 24.53 5.30
C LYS A 5 21.84 23.29 5.62
N LYS A 6 21.77 22.32 4.71
CA LYS A 6 21.05 21.04 4.94
C LYS A 6 21.81 20.12 5.90
N LEU A 7 23.15 20.12 5.82
CA LEU A 7 23.98 19.33 6.74
C LEU A 7 23.94 19.88 8.17
N PHE A 8 23.82 21.20 8.34
CA PHE A 8 23.76 21.83 9.65
C PHE A 8 22.43 21.55 10.38
N LEU A 9 21.33 21.38 9.65
CA LEU A 9 20.03 21.06 10.24
C LEU A 9 19.97 19.61 10.77
N VAL A 10 20.63 18.68 10.09
CA VAL A 10 20.75 17.29 10.55
C VAL A 10 21.66 17.19 11.76
N LEU A 11 22.76 17.97 11.79
CA LEU A 11 23.70 17.97 12.94
C LEU A 11 23.09 18.62 14.19
N PHE A 12 22.19 19.63 14.03
CA PHE A 12 21.54 20.31 15.14
C PHE A 12 20.53 19.42 15.89
N LEU A 13 19.98 18.40 15.24
CA LEU A 13 19.11 17.40 15.85
C LEU A 13 19.87 16.41 16.77
N PHE A 14 21.22 16.35 16.64
CA PHE A 14 22.05 15.46 17.45
C PHE A 14 22.74 16.16 18.63
N ILE A 15 22.66 17.50 18.75
CA ILE A 15 23.38 18.29 19.76
C ILE A 15 22.41 19.05 20.71
N ALA A 16 21.14 18.66 20.79
CA ALA A 16 20.23 19.24 21.78
C ALA A 16 20.63 18.76 23.19
N PRO A 17 20.87 19.68 24.13
CA PRO A 17 21.39 19.35 25.46
C PRO A 17 20.37 18.55 26.28
N GLN A 18 20.87 17.64 27.10
CA GLN A 18 20.16 16.73 27.99
C GLN A 18 19.39 17.46 29.11
N TYR A 19 18.41 18.26 28.76
CA TYR A 19 17.50 18.85 29.75
C TYR A 19 16.10 18.30 29.53
N GLY A 20 15.77 17.20 30.25
CA GLY A 20 14.36 16.82 30.47
C GLY A 20 13.54 16.39 29.27
N PHE A 21 14.16 16.09 28.12
CA PHE A 21 13.45 15.58 26.95
C PHE A 21 13.26 14.07 27.06
N SER A 22 12.06 13.63 26.83
CA SER A 22 11.71 12.22 26.67
C SER A 22 12.69 11.54 25.74
N GLN A 23 13.17 10.37 26.12
CA GLN A 23 14.20 9.63 25.40
C GLN A 23 13.65 9.23 24.01
N ILE A 24 14.17 9.85 22.94
CA ILE A 24 13.82 9.47 21.58
C ILE A 24 14.40 8.08 21.32
N GLN A 25 13.54 7.15 20.97
CA GLN A 25 13.93 5.80 20.53
C GLN A 25 14.09 5.80 19.02
N LEU A 26 15.26 5.38 18.54
CA LEU A 26 15.54 5.22 17.12
C LEU A 26 15.75 3.73 16.84
N ASN A 27 15.07 3.25 15.80
CA ASN A 27 15.21 1.90 15.29
C ASN A 27 15.31 1.94 13.76
N GLY A 28 15.77 0.87 13.15
CA GLY A 28 15.86 0.80 11.71
C GLY A 28 15.58 -0.59 11.17
N SER A 29 15.26 -0.66 9.87
CA SER A 29 15.22 -1.92 9.15
C SER A 29 15.82 -1.74 7.76
N VAL A 30 16.42 -2.80 7.23
CA VAL A 30 16.99 -2.83 5.88
C VAL A 30 16.66 -4.16 5.22
N ASP A 31 16.31 -4.10 3.93
CA ASP A 31 16.04 -5.24 3.08
C ASP A 31 17.05 -5.31 1.94
N PHE A 32 17.76 -6.42 1.86
CA PHE A 32 18.59 -6.79 0.73
C PHE A 32 17.88 -7.86 -0.06
N GLU A 33 17.88 -7.74 -1.37
CA GLU A 33 17.20 -8.68 -2.25
C GLU A 33 18.06 -9.04 -3.46
N ILE A 34 18.08 -10.34 -3.77
CA ILE A 34 18.54 -10.86 -5.05
C ILE A 34 17.29 -11.37 -5.77
N SER A 35 17.04 -10.89 -6.99
CA SER A 35 15.89 -11.28 -7.79
C SER A 35 16.30 -11.68 -9.19
N ALA A 36 15.62 -12.68 -9.73
CA ALA A 36 15.72 -13.12 -11.11
C ALA A 36 14.33 -13.54 -11.60
N GLY A 37 14.05 -13.41 -12.88
CA GLY A 37 12.74 -13.78 -13.43
C GLY A 37 12.71 -13.85 -14.93
N GLY A 38 11.56 -14.21 -15.49
CA GLY A 38 11.26 -14.18 -16.90
C GLY A 38 11.24 -12.76 -17.47
N GLU A 39 11.10 -12.64 -18.78
CA GLU A 39 11.11 -11.35 -19.48
C GLU A 39 9.96 -10.44 -19.05
N ASP A 40 8.81 -11.03 -18.75
CA ASP A 40 7.56 -10.32 -18.45
C ASP A 40 7.27 -10.20 -16.92
N SER A 41 8.25 -10.57 -16.08
CA SER A 41 8.12 -10.62 -14.61
C SER A 41 8.15 -9.26 -13.90
N ARG A 42 8.25 -8.15 -14.61
CA ARG A 42 8.38 -6.80 -14.06
C ARG A 42 7.29 -6.41 -13.05
N PHE A 43 6.05 -6.84 -13.28
CA PHE A 43 4.93 -6.52 -12.39
C PHE A 43 4.94 -7.32 -11.09
N ILE A 44 5.51 -8.52 -11.09
CA ILE A 44 5.64 -9.34 -9.86
C ILE A 44 6.57 -8.66 -8.85
N THR A 45 7.56 -7.95 -9.35
CA THR A 45 8.59 -7.31 -8.53
C THR A 45 8.32 -5.83 -8.25
N ASN A 46 7.21 -5.29 -8.75
CA ASN A 46 6.86 -3.87 -8.66
C ASN A 46 7.89 -2.94 -9.31
N GLN A 47 8.57 -3.40 -10.33
CA GLN A 47 9.60 -2.68 -11.07
C GLN A 47 9.19 -2.57 -12.54
N ILE A 48 8.51 -1.51 -12.88
CA ILE A 48 7.87 -1.33 -14.19
C ILE A 48 8.89 -1.26 -15.34
N SER A 49 10.09 -0.74 -15.09
CA SER A 49 11.08 -0.46 -16.13
C SER A 49 12.24 -1.44 -16.22
N SER A 50 12.37 -2.40 -15.30
CA SER A 50 13.51 -3.31 -15.29
C SER A 50 13.35 -4.49 -16.25
N LYS A 51 14.44 -4.83 -16.93
CA LYS A 51 14.53 -6.03 -17.77
C LYS A 51 15.07 -7.19 -16.94
N TYR A 52 14.24 -8.19 -16.71
CA TYR A 52 14.50 -9.25 -15.71
C TYR A 52 15.30 -10.46 -16.21
N LYS A 53 15.86 -10.46 -17.41
CA LYS A 53 16.70 -11.57 -17.90
C LYS A 53 17.99 -11.85 -17.10
N GLN A 54 18.31 -11.02 -16.10
CA GLN A 54 19.54 -11.14 -15.31
C GLN A 54 19.20 -11.10 -13.81
N ALA A 55 20.04 -11.75 -13.00
CA ALA A 55 19.93 -11.62 -11.57
C ALA A 55 20.32 -10.20 -11.11
N ASN A 56 19.45 -9.59 -10.31
CA ASN A 56 19.61 -8.24 -9.79
C ASN A 56 19.87 -8.33 -8.27
N LEU A 57 20.79 -7.50 -7.76
CA LEU A 57 21.00 -7.30 -6.33
C LEU A 57 20.66 -5.86 -6.00
N ALA A 58 19.80 -5.67 -5.01
CA ALA A 58 19.36 -4.33 -4.58
C ALA A 58 19.19 -4.24 -3.07
N VAL A 59 19.32 -3.03 -2.53
CA VAL A 59 18.72 -2.64 -1.26
C VAL A 59 17.29 -2.18 -1.58
N THR A 60 16.32 -3.06 -1.35
CA THR A 60 14.93 -2.79 -1.77
C THR A 60 14.20 -1.84 -0.85
N GLN A 61 14.58 -1.82 0.43
CA GLN A 61 13.98 -0.92 1.40
C GLN A 61 14.94 -0.61 2.55
N LEU A 62 14.95 0.65 3.00
CA LEU A 62 15.57 1.10 4.23
C LEU A 62 14.57 1.97 4.99
N ASN A 63 14.33 1.65 6.26
CA ASN A 63 13.46 2.43 7.14
C ASN A 63 14.24 2.92 8.35
N VAL A 64 13.97 4.15 8.77
CA VAL A 64 14.39 4.71 10.06
C VAL A 64 13.14 5.13 10.81
N PHE A 65 12.94 4.56 11.99
CA PHE A 65 11.82 4.84 12.88
C PHE A 65 12.28 5.74 14.02
N ALA A 66 11.45 6.70 14.38
CA ALA A 66 11.64 7.49 15.59
C ALA A 66 10.34 7.46 16.40
N PHE A 67 10.47 7.21 17.69
CA PHE A 67 9.39 7.27 18.65
C PHE A 67 9.80 8.17 19.81
N ALA A 68 8.94 9.10 20.22
CA ALA A 68 9.18 10.03 21.32
C ALA A 68 7.93 10.17 22.19
N PRO A 69 7.94 9.72 23.45
CA PRO A 69 6.90 10.10 24.41
C PRO A 69 7.03 11.61 24.70
N ILE A 70 5.93 12.35 24.57
CA ILE A 70 5.88 13.81 24.88
C ILE A 70 5.30 13.99 26.28
N THR A 71 4.25 13.24 26.59
CA THR A 71 3.65 13.10 27.93
C THR A 71 3.28 11.63 28.15
N ASP A 72 2.69 11.31 29.28
CA ASP A 72 2.22 9.94 29.60
C ASP A 72 1.15 9.45 28.62
N GLN A 73 0.44 10.36 27.96
CA GLN A 73 -0.65 10.04 27.01
C GLN A 73 -0.37 10.51 25.59
N LEU A 74 0.62 11.37 25.37
CA LEU A 74 0.92 11.95 24.06
C LEU A 74 2.27 11.46 23.56
N PHE A 75 2.27 10.86 22.36
CA PHE A 75 3.43 10.28 21.70
C PHE A 75 3.59 10.87 20.30
N PHE A 76 4.83 10.93 19.84
CA PHE A 76 5.16 11.18 18.44
C PHE A 76 5.81 9.95 17.86
N GLU A 77 5.36 9.54 16.66
CA GLU A 77 5.99 8.51 15.86
C GLU A 77 6.31 9.02 14.46
N SER A 78 7.41 8.55 13.90
CA SER A 78 7.73 8.83 12.50
C SER A 78 8.50 7.67 11.85
N ARG A 79 8.40 7.59 10.52
CA ARG A 79 9.19 6.69 9.70
C ARG A 79 9.67 7.40 8.44
N ILE A 80 10.98 7.43 8.26
CA ILE A 80 11.61 7.82 7.00
C ILE A 80 11.91 6.54 6.23
N GLN A 81 11.49 6.50 4.98
CA GLN A 81 11.63 5.34 4.11
C GLN A 81 12.36 5.70 2.83
N LEU A 82 13.31 4.85 2.45
CA LEU A 82 13.89 4.76 1.11
C LEU A 82 13.52 3.40 0.55
N ASP A 83 13.15 3.33 -0.73
CA ASP A 83 12.81 2.08 -1.42
C ASP A 83 13.09 2.17 -2.92
N THR A 84 13.02 1.03 -3.58
CA THR A 84 13.17 0.90 -5.04
C THR A 84 11.83 0.66 -5.74
N TRP A 85 10.73 1.05 -5.11
CA TRP A 85 9.40 0.84 -5.64
C TRP A 85 9.21 1.52 -7.00
N GLY A 86 8.69 0.79 -7.95
CA GLY A 86 8.25 1.27 -9.25
C GLY A 86 9.29 1.13 -10.36
N ASN A 87 10.44 1.76 -10.26
CA ASN A 87 11.44 1.78 -11.34
C ASN A 87 12.69 0.94 -11.09
N GLY A 88 12.83 0.37 -9.87
CA GLY A 88 14.03 -0.36 -9.47
C GLY A 88 15.18 0.52 -9.00
N ASP A 89 15.14 1.83 -9.23
CA ASP A 89 16.11 2.78 -8.68
C ASP A 89 15.72 3.19 -7.26
N LEU A 90 16.72 3.60 -6.47
CA LEU A 90 16.48 4.08 -5.12
C LEU A 90 15.72 5.41 -5.15
N ASN A 91 14.50 5.40 -4.67
CA ASN A 91 13.66 6.59 -4.56
C ASN A 91 14.23 7.58 -3.53
N PRO A 92 13.97 8.89 -3.68
CA PRO A 92 14.32 9.87 -2.65
C PRO A 92 13.70 9.50 -1.30
N PRO A 93 14.38 9.83 -0.16
CA PRO A 93 13.80 9.64 1.16
C PRO A 93 12.45 10.31 1.30
N ARG A 94 11.46 9.58 1.81
CA ARG A 94 10.12 10.10 2.08
C ARG A 94 9.71 9.84 3.52
N ILE A 95 8.91 10.73 4.06
CA ILE A 95 8.25 10.52 5.35
C ILE A 95 7.02 9.68 5.08
N SER A 96 7.07 8.38 5.37
CA SER A 96 5.94 7.47 5.19
C SER A 96 4.96 7.51 6.37
N LEU A 97 5.45 7.86 7.57
CA LEU A 97 4.65 7.99 8.78
C LEU A 97 5.18 9.19 9.58
N ALA A 98 4.27 10.03 10.08
CA ALA A 98 4.56 11.13 11.00
C ALA A 98 3.26 11.51 11.70
N SER A 99 3.04 10.98 12.89
CA SER A 99 1.80 11.20 13.64
C SER A 99 2.01 11.54 15.09
N LEU A 100 1.15 12.41 15.62
CA LEU A 100 0.91 12.58 17.03
C LEU A 100 -0.18 11.57 17.43
N ILE A 101 0.08 10.83 18.49
CA ILE A 101 -0.81 9.81 19.05
C ILE A 101 -1.20 10.25 20.44
N TRP A 102 -2.49 10.43 20.66
CA TRP A 102 -3.06 10.60 21.99
C TRP A 102 -3.73 9.31 22.41
N ASP A 103 -3.17 8.66 23.40
CA ASP A 103 -3.64 7.42 23.99
C ASP A 103 -4.37 7.71 25.29
N ASN A 104 -5.64 7.31 25.37
CA ASN A 104 -6.44 7.41 26.58
C ASN A 104 -6.87 6.00 27.07
N PRO A 105 -6.01 5.36 27.87
CA PRO A 105 -6.26 3.99 28.32
C PRO A 105 -7.48 3.87 29.26
N GLU A 106 -7.91 4.97 29.93
CA GLU A 106 -9.07 4.95 30.80
C GLU A 106 -10.39 4.77 30.04
N ASN A 107 -10.42 5.19 28.78
CA ASN A 107 -11.61 5.15 27.92
C ASN A 107 -11.43 4.25 26.69
N ASP A 108 -10.38 3.44 26.64
CA ASP A 108 -10.09 2.47 25.57
C ASP A 108 -10.11 3.07 24.16
N TYR A 109 -9.59 4.31 23.98
CA TYR A 109 -9.46 4.92 22.67
C TYR A 109 -8.11 5.61 22.42
N VAL A 110 -7.72 5.61 21.15
CA VAL A 110 -6.52 6.26 20.64
C VAL A 110 -6.91 7.23 19.52
N ILE A 111 -6.38 8.45 19.55
CA ILE A 111 -6.52 9.42 18.45
C ILE A 111 -5.16 9.63 17.81
N ARG A 112 -5.12 9.62 16.47
CA ARG A 112 -3.93 9.89 15.66
C ARG A 112 -4.14 11.15 14.82
N PHE A 113 -3.13 11.97 14.74
CA PHE A 113 -3.13 13.22 13.98
C PHE A 113 -1.87 13.29 13.12
N GLY A 114 -2.01 13.43 11.80
CA GLY A 114 -0.88 13.50 10.87
C GLY A 114 -0.92 12.43 9.81
N ARG A 115 0.24 11.86 9.47
CA ARG A 115 0.37 10.80 8.49
C ARG A 115 0.52 9.45 9.19
N PHE A 116 -0.42 8.55 8.96
CA PHE A 116 -0.51 7.25 9.61
C PHE A 116 -0.97 6.16 8.63
N ILE A 117 -0.94 4.91 9.09
CA ILE A 117 -1.41 3.75 8.30
C ILE A 117 -2.94 3.81 8.21
N SER A 118 -3.49 3.73 6.99
CA SER A 118 -4.94 3.64 6.77
C SER A 118 -5.54 2.45 7.52
N PRO A 119 -6.67 2.63 8.19
CA PRO A 119 -7.35 1.52 8.87
C PRO A 119 -8.13 0.60 7.91
N PHE A 120 -7.81 0.60 6.62
CA PHE A 120 -8.47 -0.27 5.64
C PHE A 120 -7.74 -1.61 5.50
N GLY A 121 -8.48 -2.72 5.56
CA GLY A 121 -7.97 -4.04 5.27
C GLY A 121 -7.05 -4.62 6.35
N PHE A 122 -6.56 -5.81 6.08
CA PHE A 122 -5.66 -6.53 6.98
C PHE A 122 -4.18 -6.25 6.72
N TYR A 123 -3.82 -6.09 5.44
CA TYR A 123 -2.43 -6.04 4.98
C TYR A 123 -1.66 -4.77 5.42
N PRO A 124 -2.20 -3.54 5.41
CA PRO A 124 -1.43 -2.32 5.65
C PRO A 124 -0.64 -2.30 6.96
N LYS A 125 -1.18 -2.90 8.01
CA LYS A 125 -0.51 -3.00 9.33
C LYS A 125 0.67 -3.98 9.32
N ARG A 126 0.86 -4.79 8.25
CA ARG A 126 1.87 -5.87 8.14
C ARG A 126 2.79 -5.70 6.93
N GLN A 127 2.96 -4.51 6.45
CA GLN A 127 3.72 -4.23 5.23
C GLN A 127 5.25 -4.31 5.38
N LEU A 128 5.78 -4.24 6.61
CA LEU A 128 7.22 -4.38 6.84
C LEU A 128 7.67 -5.80 6.48
N SER A 129 8.83 -5.91 5.89
CA SER A 129 9.40 -7.18 5.47
C SER A 129 9.64 -8.15 6.62
N THR A 130 9.85 -7.63 7.82
CA THR A 130 9.98 -8.42 9.06
C THR A 130 8.65 -9.01 9.53
N ASP A 131 7.54 -8.36 9.21
CA ASP A 131 6.19 -8.75 9.65
C ASP A 131 5.44 -9.53 8.58
N ARG A 132 5.74 -9.24 7.31
CA ARG A 132 5.07 -9.93 6.21
C ARG A 132 5.75 -11.27 5.92
N VAL A 133 4.95 -12.28 5.64
CA VAL A 133 5.41 -13.64 5.32
C VAL A 133 6.06 -13.69 3.93
N PHE A 134 5.45 -13.05 2.94
CA PHE A 134 5.86 -13.07 1.54
C PHE A 134 6.79 -11.91 1.20
N VAL A 135 7.67 -12.12 0.20
CA VAL A 135 8.56 -11.07 -0.30
C VAL A 135 7.76 -10.01 -1.05
N ASN A 136 6.81 -10.43 -1.88
CA ASN A 136 5.90 -9.52 -2.60
C ASN A 136 4.68 -9.11 -1.78
N HIS A 137 4.15 -7.95 -2.16
CA HIS A 137 2.87 -7.46 -1.66
C HIS A 137 1.72 -8.20 -2.36
N PRO A 138 0.53 -8.33 -1.74
CA PRO A 138 -0.64 -8.89 -2.41
C PRO A 138 -1.02 -8.09 -3.66
N LEU A 139 -1.60 -8.75 -4.69
CA LEU A 139 -2.01 -8.12 -5.95
C LEU A 139 -2.91 -6.90 -5.72
N GLY A 140 -3.90 -7.01 -4.82
CA GLY A 140 -4.78 -5.89 -4.49
C GLY A 140 -4.08 -4.65 -3.98
N TYR A 141 -2.82 -4.75 -3.55
CA TYR A 141 -2.00 -3.69 -2.99
C TYR A 141 -0.74 -3.38 -3.83
N SER A 142 -0.52 -4.08 -4.93
CA SER A 142 0.73 -3.97 -5.67
C SER A 142 0.60 -3.98 -7.18
N TYR A 143 -0.52 -4.39 -7.74
CA TYR A 143 -0.76 -4.34 -9.18
C TYR A 143 -0.99 -2.90 -9.63
N PHE A 144 -0.39 -2.51 -10.76
CA PHE A 144 -0.54 -1.17 -11.32
C PHE A 144 -1.72 -1.13 -12.29
N THR A 145 -2.76 -0.37 -11.93
CA THR A 145 -3.94 -0.14 -12.77
C THR A 145 -3.80 1.11 -13.62
N ASN A 146 -4.63 1.23 -14.64
CA ASN A 146 -4.68 2.39 -15.53
C ASN A 146 -5.43 3.60 -14.94
N ILE A 147 -5.59 3.66 -13.63
CA ILE A 147 -6.23 4.77 -12.92
C ILE A 147 -5.19 5.42 -12.00
N SER A 148 -5.11 6.75 -12.01
CA SER A 148 -4.32 7.50 -11.04
C SER A 148 -5.08 8.67 -10.43
N ASP A 149 -4.65 9.10 -9.25
CA ASP A 149 -5.17 10.27 -8.57
C ASP A 149 -4.83 11.59 -9.28
N ILE A 150 -3.86 11.55 -10.22
CA ILE A 150 -3.37 12.71 -10.95
C ILE A 150 -4.07 12.85 -12.31
N ARG A 151 -4.37 11.74 -12.98
CA ARG A 151 -4.83 11.72 -14.38
C ARG A 151 -6.21 11.08 -14.58
N GLY A 152 -6.79 10.46 -13.56
CA GLY A 152 -7.99 9.65 -13.76
C GLY A 152 -7.70 8.34 -14.51
N PHE A 153 -8.60 7.92 -15.37
CA PHE A 153 -8.50 6.68 -16.16
C PHE A 153 -7.83 6.93 -17.52
N TRP A 154 -6.89 6.07 -17.87
CA TRP A 154 -6.19 6.12 -19.15
C TRP A 154 -6.56 4.92 -20.04
N PRO A 155 -7.60 5.04 -20.90
CA PRO A 155 -8.13 3.91 -21.68
C PRO A 155 -7.12 3.26 -22.63
N GLN A 156 -6.11 4.01 -23.08
CA GLN A 156 -5.11 3.52 -24.03
C GLN A 156 -3.99 2.71 -23.37
N ALA A 157 -3.86 2.76 -22.06
CA ALA A 157 -2.79 2.08 -21.36
C ALA A 157 -3.08 0.57 -21.17
N GLY A 158 -4.35 0.16 -21.00
CA GLY A 158 -4.74 -1.19 -20.67
C GLY A 158 -4.38 -2.27 -21.70
N ASN A 159 -4.31 -1.92 -22.96
CA ASN A 159 -3.96 -2.86 -24.05
C ASN A 159 -2.49 -2.77 -24.47
N ASN A 160 -1.68 -1.99 -23.80
CA ASN A 160 -0.32 -1.74 -24.20
C ASN A 160 0.66 -2.19 -23.11
N THR A 161 1.04 -3.47 -23.16
CA THR A 161 2.11 -4.05 -22.31
C THR A 161 3.45 -3.31 -22.43
N ASN A 162 3.61 -2.46 -23.45
CA ASN A 162 4.77 -1.61 -23.66
C ASN A 162 4.55 -0.15 -23.25
N ALA A 163 3.41 0.17 -22.65
CA ALA A 163 3.21 1.52 -22.11
C ALA A 163 4.31 1.82 -21.10
N GLU A 164 5.09 2.84 -21.36
CA GLU A 164 6.03 3.39 -20.38
C GLU A 164 5.23 4.10 -19.29
N TYR A 165 4.75 3.34 -18.32
CA TYR A 165 4.15 3.91 -17.13
C TYR A 165 5.22 4.70 -16.39
N GLN A 166 5.00 5.96 -16.18
CA GLN A 166 5.79 6.72 -15.24
C GLN A 166 5.29 6.43 -13.83
N VAL A 167 6.20 6.15 -12.92
CA VAL A 167 5.89 5.98 -11.49
C VAL A 167 5.16 7.22 -10.98
N GLY A 168 4.02 7.02 -10.34
CA GLY A 168 3.16 8.12 -9.88
C GLY A 168 2.03 8.49 -10.83
N ASP A 169 2.04 7.98 -12.06
CA ASP A 169 0.95 8.18 -13.03
C ASP A 169 -0.11 7.07 -13.00
N VAL A 170 0.19 5.97 -12.34
CA VAL A 170 -0.64 4.76 -12.30
C VAL A 170 -1.02 4.46 -10.86
N GLY A 171 -2.28 4.17 -10.62
CA GLY A 171 -2.80 3.82 -9.29
C GLY A 171 -2.71 2.34 -8.98
N LEU A 172 -3.06 1.99 -7.76
CA LEU A 172 -3.19 0.61 -7.28
C LEU A 172 -4.66 0.27 -7.03
N PRO A 173 -5.04 -1.03 -7.04
CA PRO A 173 -6.45 -1.43 -6.93
C PRO A 173 -7.12 -0.98 -5.64
N SER A 174 -6.40 -0.92 -4.53
CA SER A 174 -6.98 -0.55 -3.23
C SER A 174 -6.25 0.59 -2.53
N LEU A 175 -4.97 0.45 -2.25
CA LEU A 175 -4.19 1.40 -1.46
C LEU A 175 -2.85 1.68 -2.13
N TYR A 176 -2.41 2.92 -2.09
CA TYR A 176 -1.11 3.30 -2.62
C TYR A 176 -0.03 3.23 -1.54
N PHE A 177 1.15 2.71 -1.88
CA PHE A 177 2.30 2.58 -0.98
C PHE A 177 1.93 2.04 0.41
N ALA A 178 1.26 0.90 0.45
CA ALA A 178 0.84 0.23 1.67
C ALA A 178 -0.12 1.04 2.56
N GLY A 179 -0.77 2.04 1.99
CA GLY A 179 -1.90 2.70 2.63
C GLY A 179 -1.56 3.74 3.68
N TYR A 180 -0.54 4.57 3.45
CA TYR A 180 -0.34 5.76 4.30
C TYR A 180 -1.28 6.87 3.88
N VAL A 181 -1.98 7.44 4.86
CA VAL A 181 -2.95 8.52 4.70
C VAL A 181 -2.63 9.66 5.63
N THR A 182 -3.01 10.88 5.27
CA THR A 182 -2.85 12.06 6.12
C THR A 182 -4.22 12.56 6.57
N GLY A 183 -4.39 12.74 7.88
CA GLY A 183 -5.68 13.15 8.44
C GLY A 183 -5.77 12.97 9.95
N ILE A 184 -6.98 12.63 10.39
CA ILE A 184 -7.30 12.31 11.79
C ILE A 184 -7.87 10.90 11.82
N GLY A 185 -7.31 10.04 12.65
CA GLY A 185 -7.78 8.68 12.88
C GLY A 185 -8.08 8.44 14.34
N THR A 186 -9.00 7.53 14.61
CA THR A 186 -9.31 7.08 15.96
C THR A 186 -9.54 5.58 15.97
N SER A 187 -9.13 4.96 17.04
CA SER A 187 -9.32 3.53 17.30
C SER A 187 -10.01 3.38 18.66
N TRP A 188 -11.07 2.59 18.74
CA TRP A 188 -11.79 2.25 19.96
C TRP A 188 -11.85 0.74 20.18
N ASP A 189 -11.61 0.30 21.39
CA ASP A 189 -11.94 -1.05 21.84
C ASP A 189 -13.36 -1.06 22.41
N LEU A 190 -14.36 -1.24 21.52
CA LEU A 190 -15.79 -1.23 21.88
C LEU A 190 -16.15 -2.32 22.86
N ILE A 191 -15.53 -3.49 22.73
CA ILE A 191 -15.61 -4.60 23.67
C ILE A 191 -14.17 -5.11 23.83
N SER A 192 -13.63 -4.97 25.02
CA SER A 192 -12.23 -5.31 25.32
C SER A 192 -11.85 -6.69 24.75
N ASN A 193 -10.78 -6.73 23.96
CA ASN A 193 -10.25 -7.90 23.27
C ASN A 193 -11.19 -8.62 22.28
N LYS A 194 -12.42 -8.10 22.05
CA LYS A 194 -13.39 -8.73 21.14
C LYS A 194 -13.76 -7.88 19.94
N VAL A 195 -14.08 -6.61 20.14
CA VAL A 195 -14.56 -5.75 19.07
C VAL A 195 -13.78 -4.45 19.08
N SER A 196 -13.08 -4.14 18.01
CA SER A 196 -12.43 -2.86 17.82
C SER A 196 -12.95 -2.16 16.57
N LEU A 197 -13.03 -0.83 16.62
CA LEU A 197 -13.45 0.03 15.55
C LEU A 197 -12.37 1.08 15.29
N ASP A 198 -11.84 1.07 14.08
CA ASP A 198 -10.95 2.12 13.57
C ASP A 198 -11.75 3.02 12.60
N VAL A 199 -11.61 4.34 12.72
CA VAL A 199 -12.19 5.31 11.79
C VAL A 199 -11.15 6.39 11.48
N ALA A 200 -11.07 6.82 10.23
CA ALA A 200 -10.21 7.91 9.82
C ALA A 200 -10.92 8.84 8.84
N ILE A 201 -10.66 10.15 8.98
CA ILE A 201 -11.00 11.19 8.00
C ILE A 201 -9.68 11.69 7.44
N THR A 202 -9.53 11.60 6.13
CA THR A 202 -8.26 11.80 5.43
C THR A 202 -8.41 12.74 4.24
N ASN A 203 -7.29 13.26 3.75
CA ASN A 203 -7.22 14.19 2.62
C ASN A 203 -7.24 13.46 1.25
N GLY A 204 -8.10 12.49 1.08
CA GLY A 204 -8.26 11.63 -0.09
C GLY A 204 -8.37 10.17 0.31
N THR A 205 -8.81 9.34 -0.63
CA THR A 205 -8.90 7.89 -0.42
C THR A 205 -7.51 7.27 -0.30
N PRO A 206 -7.38 6.04 0.23
CA PRO A 206 -6.09 5.39 0.42
C PRO A 206 -5.25 5.16 -0.86
N ILE A 207 -5.84 5.30 -2.05
CA ILE A 207 -5.11 5.25 -3.33
C ILE A 207 -4.35 6.55 -3.65
N THR A 208 -4.63 7.64 -2.93
CA THR A 208 -4.03 8.96 -3.19
C THR A 208 -2.52 8.94 -3.00
N ILE A 209 -1.78 9.33 -4.04
CA ILE A 209 -0.31 9.36 -4.05
C ILE A 209 0.23 10.58 -3.33
N LYS A 210 -0.43 11.74 -3.49
CA LYS A 210 0.06 13.00 -2.97
C LYS A 210 -0.14 13.13 -1.46
N ASP A 211 0.92 13.52 -0.77
CA ASP A 211 0.91 13.83 0.65
C ASP A 211 0.15 15.11 0.99
N ARG A 212 0.03 16.01 -0.01
CA ARG A 212 -0.63 17.29 0.14
C ARG A 212 -1.79 17.39 -0.82
N ALA A 213 -3.00 17.21 -0.30
CA ALA A 213 -4.25 17.40 -1.03
C ALA A 213 -5.05 18.57 -0.45
N SER A 214 -5.99 19.06 -1.24
CA SER A 214 -6.95 20.06 -0.77
C SER A 214 -7.87 19.44 0.29
N LEU A 215 -8.23 20.21 1.31
CA LEU A 215 -9.29 19.83 2.27
C LEU A 215 -10.66 19.61 1.62
N SER A 216 -10.82 19.97 0.34
CA SER A 216 -12.02 19.60 -0.44
C SER A 216 -12.05 18.13 -0.86
N ASN A 217 -10.94 17.42 -0.78
CA ASN A 217 -10.80 16.00 -1.18
C ASN A 217 -10.83 15.07 0.05
N LEU A 218 -11.89 15.17 0.83
CA LEU A 218 -12.02 14.33 2.03
C LEU A 218 -12.46 12.91 1.68
N ALA A 219 -11.92 11.97 2.44
CA ALA A 219 -12.36 10.58 2.46
C ALA A 219 -12.55 10.10 3.90
N VAL A 220 -13.46 9.15 4.07
CA VAL A 220 -13.70 8.45 5.33
C VAL A 220 -13.35 6.98 5.13
N THR A 221 -12.54 6.45 6.04
CA THR A 221 -12.17 5.04 6.06
C THR A 221 -12.50 4.47 7.41
N SER A 222 -13.10 3.28 7.45
CA SER A 222 -13.44 2.58 8.69
C SER A 222 -13.11 1.09 8.59
N ARG A 223 -12.80 0.49 9.75
CA ARG A 223 -12.60 -0.95 9.92
C ARG A 223 -13.19 -1.39 11.24
N LEU A 224 -14.08 -2.38 11.16
CA LEU A 224 -14.57 -3.12 12.30
C LEU A 224 -13.87 -4.47 12.35
N GLN A 225 -13.23 -4.80 13.46
CA GLN A 225 -12.61 -6.10 13.69
C GLN A 225 -13.35 -6.82 14.83
N TYR A 226 -13.64 -8.09 14.63
CA TYR A 226 -14.22 -8.98 15.60
C TYR A 226 -13.30 -10.17 15.85
N ASN A 227 -12.86 -10.33 17.10
CA ASN A 227 -12.07 -11.46 17.56
C ASN A 227 -13.02 -12.49 18.19
N GLN A 228 -13.40 -13.50 17.42
CA GLN A 228 -14.28 -14.57 17.92
C GLN A 228 -13.58 -15.39 19.00
N SER A 229 -12.28 -15.60 18.84
CA SER A 229 -11.41 -16.28 19.81
C SER A 229 -9.97 -15.76 19.67
N ILE A 230 -9.06 -16.24 20.51
CA ILE A 230 -7.61 -15.97 20.37
C ILE A 230 -7.04 -16.55 19.06
N PHE A 231 -7.74 -17.50 18.43
CA PHE A 231 -7.31 -18.18 17.21
C PHE A 231 -7.99 -17.66 15.94
N TRP A 232 -9.08 -16.89 16.08
CA TRP A 232 -9.87 -16.46 14.93
C TRP A 232 -10.32 -15.02 15.07
N SER A 233 -9.98 -14.21 14.07
CA SER A 233 -10.45 -12.84 13.92
C SER A 233 -11.01 -12.60 12.51
N GLN A 234 -11.99 -11.71 12.43
CA GLN A 234 -12.59 -11.24 11.18
C GLN A 234 -12.58 -9.72 11.15
N GLY A 235 -12.42 -9.14 9.96
CA GLY A 235 -12.49 -7.72 9.72
C GLY A 235 -13.43 -7.38 8.57
N VAL A 236 -14.08 -6.21 8.68
CA VAL A 236 -14.82 -5.58 7.60
C VAL A 236 -14.33 -4.15 7.50
N SER A 237 -14.01 -3.72 6.30
CA SER A 237 -13.46 -2.38 6.04
C SER A 237 -14.25 -1.68 4.94
N ALA A 238 -14.41 -0.37 5.08
CA ALA A 238 -15.00 0.48 4.05
C ALA A 238 -14.21 1.78 3.94
N SER A 239 -14.05 2.28 2.71
CA SER A 239 -13.51 3.62 2.46
C SER A 239 -14.30 4.27 1.33
N PHE A 240 -14.63 5.56 1.50
CA PHE A 240 -15.32 6.33 0.49
C PHE A 240 -14.83 7.79 0.52
N GLY A 241 -14.60 8.35 -0.65
CA GLY A 241 -14.22 9.75 -0.79
C GLY A 241 -13.64 10.06 -2.15
N ASN A 242 -13.13 11.27 -2.26
CA ASN A 242 -12.49 11.74 -3.47
C ASN A 242 -11.12 11.12 -3.63
N PHE A 243 -10.75 10.73 -4.85
CA PHE A 243 -9.41 10.25 -5.13
C PHE A 243 -8.65 11.16 -6.09
N LEU A 244 -9.35 11.87 -6.99
CA LEU A 244 -8.72 12.69 -8.02
C LEU A 244 -8.24 14.02 -7.44
N GLN A 245 -6.98 14.37 -7.71
CA GLN A 245 -6.37 15.62 -7.23
C GLN A 245 -6.76 16.79 -8.14
N ALA A 246 -7.41 17.80 -7.57
CA ALA A 246 -7.89 18.96 -8.33
C ALA A 246 -6.76 19.82 -8.92
N ASP A 247 -5.62 19.91 -8.25
CA ASP A 247 -4.47 20.70 -8.68
C ASP A 247 -3.62 20.05 -9.79
N ALA A 248 -3.87 18.77 -10.08
CA ALA A 248 -3.26 18.07 -11.21
C ALA A 248 -3.96 18.36 -12.56
N ILE A 249 -5.09 19.05 -12.52
CA ILE A 249 -6.01 19.25 -13.64
C ILE A 249 -5.90 20.69 -14.14
N ASN A 250 -5.94 20.88 -15.47
CA ASN A 250 -5.95 22.20 -16.09
C ASN A 250 -7.06 23.08 -15.50
N GLU A 251 -6.77 24.35 -15.20
CA GLU A 251 -7.68 25.31 -14.58
C GLU A 251 -9.01 25.42 -15.34
N THR A 252 -8.98 25.45 -16.68
CA THR A 252 -10.18 25.56 -17.52
C THR A 252 -11.14 24.38 -17.33
N VAL A 253 -10.58 23.19 -17.16
CA VAL A 253 -11.38 21.97 -16.90
C VAL A 253 -11.89 21.99 -15.46
N ARG A 254 -11.07 22.48 -14.52
CA ARG A 254 -11.40 22.58 -13.09
C ARG A 254 -12.55 23.56 -12.83
N GLU A 255 -12.55 24.72 -13.48
CA GLU A 255 -13.60 25.74 -13.31
C GLU A 255 -14.97 25.29 -13.79
N ASN A 256 -15.02 24.45 -14.83
CA ASN A 256 -16.25 24.00 -15.46
C ASN A 256 -16.80 22.67 -14.93
N ASN A 257 -16.06 21.96 -14.06
CA ASN A 257 -16.44 20.64 -13.59
C ASN A 257 -16.26 20.49 -12.09
N ASN A 258 -17.24 19.90 -11.43
CA ASN A 258 -17.16 19.54 -10.02
C ASN A 258 -16.36 18.23 -9.86
N PHE A 259 -15.06 18.34 -9.55
CA PHE A 259 -14.16 17.19 -9.37
C PHE A 259 -14.43 16.37 -8.11
N GLN A 260 -15.21 16.91 -7.16
CA GLN A 260 -15.64 16.18 -5.97
C GLN A 260 -16.56 14.99 -6.30
N LYS A 261 -17.09 14.92 -7.52
CA LYS A 261 -17.87 13.76 -7.99
C LYS A 261 -17.00 12.53 -8.29
N TYR A 262 -15.69 12.72 -8.50
CA TYR A 262 -14.78 11.64 -8.79
C TYR A 262 -14.32 10.96 -7.52
N THR A 263 -15.02 9.88 -7.21
CA THR A 263 -14.88 9.17 -5.94
C THR A 263 -14.40 7.75 -6.14
N GLN A 264 -13.72 7.23 -5.12
CA GLN A 264 -13.44 5.81 -4.96
C GLN A 264 -14.29 5.25 -3.81
N LEU A 265 -14.88 4.10 -4.02
CA LEU A 265 -15.47 3.25 -2.99
C LEU A 265 -14.60 2.00 -2.85
N LEU A 266 -14.19 1.69 -1.61
CA LEU A 266 -13.53 0.45 -1.25
C LEU A 266 -14.38 -0.28 -0.22
N LEU A 267 -14.59 -1.58 -0.43
CA LEU A 267 -15.21 -2.48 0.54
C LEU A 267 -14.31 -3.68 0.70
N GLY A 268 -13.99 -4.08 1.92
CA GLY A 268 -13.09 -5.18 2.18
C GLY A 268 -13.59 -6.07 3.30
N THR A 269 -13.31 -7.35 3.20
CA THR A 269 -13.48 -8.31 4.29
C THR A 269 -12.26 -9.20 4.39
N ASP A 270 -11.88 -9.52 5.61
CA ASP A 270 -10.74 -10.38 5.88
C ASP A 270 -11.02 -11.33 7.03
N THR A 271 -10.28 -12.42 7.04
CA THR A 271 -10.27 -13.37 8.15
C THR A 271 -8.87 -13.86 8.43
N LYS A 272 -8.53 -14.02 9.69
CA LYS A 272 -7.29 -14.63 10.16
C LYS A 272 -7.63 -15.78 11.07
N ILE A 273 -7.08 -16.97 10.77
CA ILE A 273 -7.17 -18.17 11.61
C ILE A 273 -5.75 -18.60 11.94
N GLU A 274 -5.47 -18.85 13.20
CA GLU A 274 -4.13 -19.15 13.69
C GLU A 274 -4.16 -20.28 14.70
N PHE A 275 -3.45 -21.36 14.43
CA PHE A 275 -3.30 -22.49 15.34
C PHE A 275 -1.80 -22.77 15.52
N THR A 276 -1.41 -23.42 16.56
CA THR A 276 -0.04 -23.73 17.02
C THR A 276 1.08 -23.51 15.99
N TYR A 277 0.96 -24.09 14.80
CA TYR A 277 2.00 -24.05 13.75
C TYR A 277 1.53 -23.48 12.42
N PHE A 278 0.25 -23.26 12.23
CA PHE A 278 -0.23 -22.73 10.95
C PHE A 278 -1.12 -21.51 11.12
N GLN A 279 -1.07 -20.68 10.12
CA GLN A 279 -1.84 -19.46 9.98
C GLN A 279 -2.48 -19.44 8.60
N ILE A 280 -3.75 -19.08 8.55
CA ILE A 280 -4.48 -18.79 7.32
C ILE A 280 -4.96 -17.34 7.40
N ILE A 281 -4.73 -16.59 6.33
CA ILE A 281 -5.27 -15.24 6.15
C ILE A 281 -5.93 -15.20 4.79
N ALA A 282 -7.18 -14.74 4.74
CA ALA A 282 -7.87 -14.46 3.49
C ALA A 282 -8.42 -13.05 3.51
N GLU A 283 -8.32 -12.37 2.38
CA GLU A 283 -8.83 -11.02 2.20
C GLU A 283 -9.47 -10.89 0.81
N VAL A 284 -10.62 -10.22 0.76
CA VAL A 284 -11.31 -9.88 -0.50
C VAL A 284 -11.65 -8.40 -0.43
N ILE A 285 -11.34 -7.67 -1.51
CA ILE A 285 -11.56 -6.24 -1.64
C ILE A 285 -12.31 -5.97 -2.95
N TYR A 286 -13.37 -5.19 -2.87
CA TYR A 286 -14.05 -4.57 -3.99
C TYR A 286 -13.65 -3.10 -4.08
N SER A 287 -13.22 -2.66 -5.26
CA SER A 287 -12.92 -1.26 -5.56
C SER A 287 -13.79 -0.76 -6.70
N ARG A 288 -14.32 0.48 -6.59
CA ARG A 288 -15.09 1.15 -7.63
C ARG A 288 -14.66 2.60 -7.72
N TRP A 289 -14.46 3.06 -8.95
CA TRP A 289 -14.09 4.44 -9.24
C TRP A 289 -15.10 5.11 -10.18
N LYS A 290 -15.52 6.32 -9.83
CA LYS A 290 -15.99 7.29 -10.79
C LYS A 290 -14.83 8.14 -11.26
N THR A 291 -14.47 8.10 -12.54
CA THR A 291 -13.24 8.69 -13.05
C THR A 291 -13.44 9.34 -14.41
N PRO A 292 -12.78 10.50 -14.68
CA PRO A 292 -12.72 11.03 -16.03
C PRO A 292 -11.72 10.22 -16.86
N ALA A 293 -11.95 10.19 -18.18
CA ALA A 293 -11.00 9.63 -19.12
C ALA A 293 -9.89 10.63 -19.42
N PHE A 294 -8.65 10.13 -19.50
CA PHE A 294 -7.46 10.87 -19.89
C PHE A 294 -6.88 10.27 -21.18
N ILE A 295 -6.65 11.10 -22.21
CA ILE A 295 -6.06 10.67 -23.47
C ILE A 295 -4.88 11.57 -23.81
N GLY A 296 -3.70 10.98 -23.98
CA GLY A 296 -2.47 11.71 -24.24
C GLY A 296 -2.10 12.63 -23.08
N ASN A 297 -2.01 13.93 -23.34
CA ASN A 297 -1.66 14.94 -22.34
C ASN A 297 -2.86 15.76 -21.83
N SER A 298 -4.09 15.32 -22.12
CA SER A 298 -5.31 16.05 -21.75
C SER A 298 -6.45 15.10 -21.41
N PHE A 299 -7.40 15.56 -20.60
CA PHE A 299 -8.64 14.84 -20.39
C PHE A 299 -9.44 14.78 -21.70
N HIS A 300 -10.03 13.60 -21.97
CA HIS A 300 -10.90 13.45 -23.13
C HIS A 300 -12.21 14.23 -22.91
N VAL A 301 -12.46 15.14 -23.82
CA VAL A 301 -13.66 15.99 -23.83
C VAL A 301 -14.42 15.73 -25.12
N ASP A 302 -15.64 15.18 -25.01
CA ASP A 302 -16.56 15.05 -26.12
C ASP A 302 -17.64 16.13 -25.99
N GLN A 303 -17.82 16.94 -27.06
CA GLN A 303 -18.85 18.01 -27.13
C GLN A 303 -18.90 18.90 -25.86
N ASN A 304 -17.77 19.32 -25.32
CA ASN A 304 -17.63 20.09 -24.09
C ASN A 304 -18.01 19.34 -22.81
N LYS A 305 -18.10 18.02 -22.83
CA LYS A 305 -18.26 17.18 -21.65
C LYS A 305 -17.03 16.28 -21.47
N LEU A 306 -16.61 16.12 -20.23
CA LEU A 306 -15.64 15.07 -19.91
C LEU A 306 -16.30 13.72 -20.11
N VAL A 307 -15.60 12.81 -20.77
CA VAL A 307 -15.98 11.40 -20.81
C VAL A 307 -15.66 10.80 -19.45
N GLU A 308 -16.63 10.16 -18.85
CA GLU A 308 -16.56 9.61 -17.51
C GLU A 308 -16.83 8.12 -17.55
N TYR A 309 -16.08 7.39 -16.74
CA TYR A 309 -16.20 5.95 -16.57
C TYR A 309 -16.57 5.60 -15.13
N ASP A 310 -17.31 4.51 -15.00
CA ASP A 310 -17.58 3.83 -13.74
C ASP A 310 -16.88 2.47 -13.79
N LEU A 311 -15.71 2.38 -13.14
CA LEU A 311 -14.81 1.24 -13.23
C LEU A 311 -14.80 0.50 -11.92
N SER A 312 -14.73 -0.82 -11.97
CA SER A 312 -14.65 -1.62 -10.75
C SER A 312 -13.83 -2.88 -10.93
N ASN A 313 -13.28 -3.37 -9.79
CA ASN A 313 -12.57 -4.62 -9.72
C ASN A 313 -12.76 -5.32 -8.39
N PHE A 314 -12.53 -6.62 -8.38
CA PHE A 314 -12.31 -7.42 -7.18
C PHE A 314 -10.86 -7.84 -7.08
N SER A 315 -10.30 -7.82 -5.88
CA SER A 315 -9.04 -8.47 -5.57
C SER A 315 -9.23 -9.42 -4.40
N GLY A 316 -8.60 -10.61 -4.48
CA GLY A 316 -8.66 -11.58 -3.41
C GLY A 316 -7.32 -12.28 -3.24
N ASN A 317 -6.98 -12.59 -2.00
CA ASN A 317 -5.85 -13.45 -1.68
C ASN A 317 -6.18 -14.38 -0.53
N ILE A 318 -5.53 -15.54 -0.57
CA ILE A 318 -5.49 -16.49 0.54
C ILE A 318 -4.04 -16.87 0.79
N ASP A 319 -3.61 -16.67 2.04
CA ASP A 319 -2.26 -16.94 2.54
C ASP A 319 -2.33 -18.12 3.49
N PHE A 320 -1.47 -19.09 3.27
CA PHE A 320 -1.22 -20.20 4.18
C PHE A 320 0.23 -20.16 4.66
N LYS A 321 0.48 -20.22 5.96
CA LYS A 321 1.81 -20.33 6.56
C LYS A 321 1.85 -21.51 7.51
N TYR A 322 2.92 -22.29 7.43
CA TYR A 322 3.20 -23.39 8.36
C TYR A 322 4.59 -23.24 8.94
N GLU A 323 4.70 -23.16 10.27
CA GLU A 323 5.98 -23.16 10.99
C GLU A 323 6.48 -24.59 11.12
N LEU A 324 7.76 -24.84 10.83
CA LEU A 324 8.35 -26.16 10.86
C LEU A 324 8.84 -26.48 12.28
N PRO A 325 8.18 -27.37 13.04
CA PRO A 325 8.59 -27.67 14.41
C PRO A 325 9.98 -28.31 14.51
N SER A 326 10.38 -29.04 13.47
CA SER A 326 11.70 -29.70 13.39
C SER A 326 12.85 -28.76 13.09
N LEU A 327 12.57 -27.53 12.60
CA LEU A 327 13.56 -26.51 12.27
C LEU A 327 13.11 -25.18 12.87
N THR A 328 13.40 -24.97 14.14
CA THR A 328 12.94 -23.78 14.89
C THR A 328 13.30 -22.48 14.18
N GLY A 329 12.32 -21.60 14.05
CA GLY A 329 12.48 -20.31 13.36
C GLY A 329 12.27 -20.37 11.84
N SER A 330 11.96 -21.55 11.28
CA SER A 330 11.64 -21.67 9.85
C SER A 330 10.15 -21.84 9.60
N PHE A 331 9.73 -21.45 8.40
CA PHE A 331 8.37 -21.64 7.92
C PHE A 331 8.34 -21.84 6.41
N ILE A 332 7.28 -22.47 5.95
CA ILE A 332 6.86 -22.48 4.55
C ILE A 332 5.55 -21.73 4.43
N ALA A 333 5.33 -21.08 3.29
CA ALA A 333 4.09 -20.39 3.04
C ALA A 333 3.70 -20.46 1.57
N LEU A 334 2.39 -20.41 1.32
CA LEU A 334 1.79 -20.36 0.00
C LEU A 334 0.73 -19.28 -0.03
N ARG A 335 0.72 -18.48 -1.09
CA ARG A 335 -0.31 -17.47 -1.39
C ARG A 335 -0.89 -17.75 -2.76
N ALA A 336 -2.21 -17.76 -2.86
CA ALA A 336 -2.95 -17.70 -4.11
C ALA A 336 -3.74 -16.40 -4.18
N GLU A 337 -3.69 -15.74 -5.34
CA GLU A 337 -4.24 -14.40 -5.53
C GLU A 337 -4.94 -14.29 -6.88
N HIS A 338 -6.00 -13.49 -6.90
CA HIS A 338 -6.69 -13.16 -8.14
C HIS A 338 -7.16 -11.70 -8.12
N LEU A 339 -7.03 -11.05 -9.26
CA LEU A 339 -7.50 -9.70 -9.55
C LEU A 339 -8.42 -9.80 -10.77
N LEU A 340 -9.69 -9.44 -10.58
CA LEU A 340 -10.75 -9.50 -11.59
C LEU A 340 -11.22 -8.09 -11.90
N PHE A 341 -11.13 -7.67 -13.16
CA PHE A 341 -11.60 -6.39 -13.65
C PHE A 341 -12.96 -6.54 -14.31
N LEU A 342 -13.98 -5.88 -13.75
CA LEU A 342 -15.32 -5.96 -14.29
C LEU A 342 -15.46 -5.09 -15.55
N GLU A 343 -16.23 -5.57 -16.52
CA GLU A 343 -16.57 -4.79 -17.70
C GLU A 343 -17.26 -3.48 -17.32
N ALA A 344 -16.93 -2.41 -18.02
CA ALA A 344 -17.51 -1.08 -17.86
C ALA A 344 -18.19 -0.64 -19.17
N ASP A 345 -19.23 0.15 -19.05
CA ASP A 345 -19.84 0.78 -20.22
C ASP A 345 -18.86 1.81 -20.82
N ASP A 346 -18.66 1.74 -22.13
CA ASP A 346 -17.89 2.74 -22.87
C ASP A 346 -18.84 3.92 -23.24
N PRO A 347 -18.65 5.11 -22.63
CA PRO A 347 -19.56 6.24 -22.90
C PRO A 347 -19.53 6.76 -24.34
N GLY A 348 -18.50 6.39 -25.12
CA GLY A 348 -18.35 6.76 -26.51
C GLY A 348 -19.02 5.80 -27.48
N THR A 349 -19.43 4.64 -27.03
CA THR A 349 -20.03 3.58 -27.84
C THR A 349 -21.15 2.87 -27.08
N THR A 350 -21.81 1.88 -27.72
CA THR A 350 -22.79 1.02 -27.05
C THR A 350 -22.16 -0.29 -26.52
N ASN A 351 -20.85 -0.38 -26.53
CA ASN A 351 -20.12 -1.57 -26.16
C ASN A 351 -19.66 -1.49 -24.70
N THR A 352 -19.37 -2.65 -24.12
CA THR A 352 -18.64 -2.75 -22.87
C THR A 352 -17.12 -2.75 -23.13
N LEU A 353 -16.36 -2.25 -22.16
CA LEU A 353 -14.90 -2.18 -22.16
C LEU A 353 -14.38 -3.02 -21.01
N GLN A 354 -13.55 -4.02 -21.32
CA GLN A 354 -12.66 -4.58 -20.31
C GLN A 354 -11.51 -3.60 -20.10
N TRP A 355 -11.51 -2.93 -18.96
CA TRP A 355 -10.67 -1.75 -18.76
C TRP A 355 -9.25 -2.04 -18.25
N ASP A 356 -9.02 -3.27 -17.79
CA ASP A 356 -7.70 -3.81 -17.45
C ASP A 356 -7.70 -5.34 -17.58
N GLN A 357 -6.56 -5.99 -17.44
CA GLN A 357 -6.41 -7.44 -17.61
C GLN A 357 -6.54 -8.17 -16.28
N ASP A 358 -7.33 -9.23 -16.25
CA ASP A 358 -7.41 -10.13 -15.10
C ASP A 358 -6.06 -10.80 -14.84
N VAL A 359 -5.69 -10.91 -13.57
CA VAL A 359 -4.39 -11.45 -13.17
C VAL A 359 -4.54 -12.45 -12.04
N SER A 360 -3.95 -13.63 -12.22
CA SER A 360 -3.75 -14.62 -11.15
C SER A 360 -2.28 -14.70 -10.76
N ARG A 361 -1.99 -14.95 -9.49
CA ARG A 361 -0.63 -15.18 -9.03
C ARG A 361 -0.58 -16.23 -7.93
N ILE A 362 0.42 -17.10 -7.99
CA ILE A 362 0.76 -18.06 -6.93
C ILE A 362 2.17 -17.73 -6.45
N THR A 363 2.35 -17.70 -5.13
CA THR A 363 3.65 -17.43 -4.50
C THR A 363 3.94 -18.46 -3.43
N GLY A 364 5.07 -19.15 -3.55
CA GLY A 364 5.64 -20.01 -2.52
C GLY A 364 6.80 -19.33 -1.81
N VAL A 365 6.93 -19.52 -0.49
CA VAL A 365 8.02 -18.96 0.32
C VAL A 365 8.54 -20.00 1.30
N PHE A 366 9.88 -20.06 1.43
CA PHE A 366 10.56 -20.62 2.57
C PHE A 366 11.23 -19.48 3.34
N GLY A 367 10.96 -19.35 4.63
CA GLY A 367 11.55 -18.35 5.51
C GLY A 367 12.33 -18.97 6.66
N TYR A 368 13.43 -18.32 7.07
CA TYR A 368 14.23 -18.76 8.20
C TYR A 368 14.77 -17.57 9.00
N LYS A 369 14.53 -17.55 10.30
CA LYS A 369 15.11 -16.58 11.22
C LYS A 369 16.54 -16.98 11.50
N LEU A 370 17.49 -16.26 10.88
CA LEU A 370 18.93 -16.44 11.10
C LEU A 370 19.34 -15.98 12.49
N ASP A 371 18.68 -14.92 12.99
CA ASP A 371 18.83 -14.36 14.32
C ASP A 371 17.49 -13.74 14.77
N ARG A 372 17.44 -13.27 16.01
CA ARG A 372 16.28 -12.56 16.56
C ARG A 372 15.81 -11.42 15.64
N ASN A 373 16.74 -10.70 15.05
CA ASN A 373 16.50 -9.49 14.24
C ASN A 373 16.80 -9.71 12.76
N ILE A 374 17.09 -10.94 12.30
CA ILE A 374 17.45 -11.21 10.92
C ILE A 374 16.57 -12.33 10.36
N LEU A 375 15.83 -12.02 9.29
CA LEU A 375 14.96 -12.96 8.60
C LEU A 375 15.41 -13.11 7.14
N ALA A 376 15.70 -14.35 6.73
CA ALA A 376 15.95 -14.71 5.34
C ALA A 376 14.70 -15.36 4.73
N LYS A 377 14.41 -15.04 3.46
CA LYS A 377 13.28 -15.60 2.71
C LYS A 377 13.73 -15.97 1.31
N LEU A 378 13.35 -17.16 0.86
CA LEU A 378 13.43 -17.58 -0.53
C LEU A 378 12.01 -17.68 -1.07
N SER A 379 11.70 -16.96 -2.14
CA SER A 379 10.36 -16.86 -2.72
C SER A 379 10.39 -17.22 -4.20
N PHE A 380 9.42 -18.00 -4.62
CA PHE A 380 9.08 -18.21 -6.03
C PHE A 380 7.65 -17.72 -6.27
N SER A 381 7.46 -16.93 -7.32
CA SER A 381 6.13 -16.44 -7.73
C SER A 381 5.95 -16.69 -9.23
N GLU A 382 4.76 -17.05 -9.62
CA GLU A 382 4.34 -17.13 -11.01
C GLU A 382 2.99 -16.42 -11.16
N GLN A 383 2.84 -15.68 -12.27
CA GLN A 383 1.70 -14.81 -12.53
C GLN A 383 1.19 -15.03 -13.97
N GLY A 384 -0.03 -14.57 -14.25
CA GLY A 384 -0.62 -14.62 -15.57
C GLY A 384 -1.21 -15.99 -15.90
N GLU A 385 -0.86 -16.54 -17.06
CA GLU A 385 -1.40 -17.81 -17.57
C GLU A 385 -0.70 -19.07 -17.00
N PHE A 386 0.31 -18.89 -16.14
CA PHE A 386 1.13 -19.97 -15.56
C PHE A 386 1.85 -20.83 -16.61
N ASP A 387 2.33 -20.18 -17.66
CA ASP A 387 3.07 -20.81 -18.78
C ASP A 387 4.60 -20.76 -18.59
N GLY A 388 5.06 -20.20 -17.46
CA GLY A 388 6.48 -20.03 -17.14
C GLY A 388 7.11 -18.78 -17.75
N SER A 389 6.36 -17.89 -18.36
CA SER A 389 6.90 -16.60 -18.90
C SER A 389 6.99 -15.51 -17.84
N GLU A 390 6.02 -15.47 -16.92
CA GLU A 390 5.91 -14.47 -15.87
C GLU A 390 6.25 -15.07 -14.50
N TYR A 391 7.51 -15.41 -14.26
CA TYR A 391 7.95 -15.90 -12.95
C TYR A 391 9.02 -15.03 -12.33
N ALA A 392 9.12 -15.05 -11.01
CA ALA A 392 10.19 -14.42 -10.26
C ALA A 392 10.70 -15.31 -9.12
N LEU A 393 12.02 -15.50 -9.09
CA LEU A 393 12.74 -16.10 -7.96
C LEU A 393 13.42 -14.97 -7.18
N ARG A 394 13.19 -14.90 -5.86
CA ARG A 394 13.69 -13.82 -5.01
C ARG A 394 14.27 -14.39 -3.73
N PHE A 395 15.46 -13.92 -3.38
CA PHE A 395 16.06 -14.16 -2.07
C PHE A 395 16.16 -12.82 -1.34
N GLN A 396 15.57 -12.71 -0.17
CA GLN A 396 15.54 -11.49 0.63
C GLN A 396 16.14 -11.75 2.01
N ILE A 397 16.99 -10.84 2.46
CA ILE A 397 17.44 -10.75 3.85
C ILE A 397 16.93 -9.43 4.41
N SER A 398 16.16 -9.52 5.49
CA SER A 398 15.63 -8.39 6.25
C SER A 398 16.28 -8.32 7.61
N ALA A 399 16.86 -7.19 7.97
CA ALA A 399 17.44 -6.95 9.29
C ALA A 399 16.73 -5.77 9.98
N PHE A 400 16.48 -5.92 11.29
CA PHE A 400 15.93 -4.88 12.16
C PHE A 400 16.95 -4.56 13.26
N PHE A 401 17.21 -3.29 13.57
CA PHE A 401 18.25 -2.83 14.51
C PHE A 401 17.82 -1.58 15.28
#